data_591d32b2133885e138a8204af03a28c8
#
_entry.id   591d32b2133885e138a8204af03a28c8
#
_cell.length_a   1.000
_cell.length_b   1.000
_cell.length_c   1.000
_cell.angle_alpha   90.00
_cell.angle_beta   90.00
_cell.angle_gamma   90.00
#
_symmetry.space_group_name_H-M   'P 1'
#
loop_
_entity.id
_entity.type
_entity.pdbx_description
1 polymer ?
#
loop_
_entity_poly.entity_id
_entity_poly.type
_entity_poly.pdbx_seq_one_letter_code
_entity_poly.pdbx_strand_id
1 'polypeptide(L)'
;MTEPVAKNVNKPGFWSRTKQVVKPTNIEIPGLYAQNLKWKKADEVQASINELYEYAEASANASIEWYGKQKNNLARMSQRLRSLAILLTTLGGLMPIVSALGVSTVNVNIGQLGYLFLGLAAACVGYDRFFGYSSGWMRYITTKMLLEKSLAEFRLDWAMMVAKLGDHTPTPDQVQLMIQRLKEFLIAVNGHVEKETQTWISEFKTNIAELEKSAKTQAEASQPGAIEITVTNGMETEDGFTVALDGMEIRKVRGTKYQIGYVYPGPHRIAITGTIKNEPLDASELVNVAPGEIAKATLAFPVKEAQP
;
A
#
# COMPACT_ATOMS: atom_id res chain seq x y z
N MET A 1 59.36 16.72 -11.62
CA MET A 1 58.32 15.96 -12.34
C MET A 1 57.56 15.17 -11.31
N THR A 2 56.44 15.69 -10.86
CA THR A 2 55.53 15.04 -9.91
C THR A 2 54.18 14.86 -10.59
N GLU A 3 53.78 13.59 -10.80
CA GLU A 3 52.49 13.21 -11.39
C GLU A 3 51.34 13.58 -10.46
N PRO A 4 50.18 14.02 -10.97
CA PRO A 4 49.00 14.28 -10.15
C PRO A 4 48.21 12.99 -9.90
N VAL A 5 48.02 12.68 -8.63
CA VAL A 5 47.16 11.61 -8.13
C VAL A 5 45.69 11.89 -8.53
N ALA A 6 45.13 11.04 -9.37
CA ALA A 6 43.69 11.08 -9.74
C ALA A 6 42.82 10.74 -8.55
N LYS A 7 42.02 11.69 -8.08
CA LYS A 7 40.93 11.49 -7.11
C LYS A 7 39.82 10.69 -7.78
N ASN A 8 39.74 9.42 -7.45
CA ASN A 8 38.62 8.55 -7.81
C ASN A 8 37.38 8.91 -6.97
N VAL A 9 36.49 9.75 -7.52
CA VAL A 9 35.20 10.11 -6.92
C VAL A 9 34.20 8.99 -7.25
N ASN A 10 34.13 8.01 -6.37
CA ASN A 10 33.12 6.97 -6.41
C ASN A 10 31.74 7.60 -6.15
N LYS A 11 30.99 7.94 -7.24
CA LYS A 11 29.59 8.33 -7.12
C LYS A 11 28.78 7.07 -6.76
N PRO A 12 28.03 7.05 -5.64
CA PRO A 12 27.18 5.92 -5.31
C PRO A 12 26.11 5.77 -6.39
N GLY A 13 26.02 4.58 -6.99
CA GLY A 13 25.05 4.25 -8.03
C GLY A 13 23.60 4.39 -7.52
N PHE A 14 22.67 4.61 -8.45
CA PHE A 14 21.24 4.80 -8.22
C PHE A 14 20.62 3.75 -7.26
N TRP A 15 21.08 2.52 -7.31
CA TRP A 15 20.61 1.40 -6.47
C TRP A 15 21.13 1.40 -5.03
N SER A 16 22.19 2.16 -4.69
CA SER A 16 22.69 2.26 -3.32
C SER A 16 21.83 3.19 -2.43
N ARG A 17 20.96 4.01 -3.04
CA ARG A 17 20.03 4.90 -2.32
C ARG A 17 18.74 4.20 -1.84
N THR A 18 18.42 3.00 -2.34
CA THR A 18 17.20 2.29 -1.96
C THR A 18 17.30 1.45 -0.68
N LYS A 19 18.47 1.38 -0.05
CA LYS A 19 18.68 0.68 1.24
C LYS A 19 18.54 1.55 2.49
N GLN A 20 17.90 2.70 2.41
CA GLN A 20 17.30 3.30 3.59
C GLN A 20 15.86 2.75 3.78
N VAL A 21 15.75 1.43 4.01
CA VAL A 21 14.72 0.92 4.92
C VAL A 21 14.87 1.78 6.17
N VAL A 22 13.84 2.56 6.48
CA VAL A 22 13.76 3.40 7.68
C VAL A 22 14.13 2.52 8.86
N LYS A 23 15.41 2.49 9.25
CA LYS A 23 15.79 2.01 10.56
C LYS A 23 15.01 2.91 11.51
N PRO A 24 14.20 2.38 12.43
CA PRO A 24 13.62 3.20 13.47
C PRO A 24 14.82 3.83 14.18
N THR A 25 15.08 5.09 13.88
CA THR A 25 16.04 5.88 14.62
C THR A 25 15.42 6.03 15.99
N ASN A 26 15.97 5.33 16.97
CA ASN A 26 15.52 5.46 18.35
C ASN A 26 15.59 6.94 18.73
N ILE A 27 14.60 7.40 19.48
CA ILE A 27 14.64 8.70 20.11
C ILE A 27 15.79 8.63 21.12
N GLU A 28 16.84 9.41 20.91
CA GLU A 28 17.96 9.49 21.84
C GLU A 28 17.53 10.37 23.02
N ILE A 29 17.18 9.72 24.12
CA ILE A 29 16.83 10.38 25.38
C ILE A 29 18.09 10.42 26.25
N PRO A 30 18.43 11.59 26.82
CA PRO A 30 19.53 11.69 27.78
C PRO A 30 19.35 10.71 28.94
N GLY A 31 20.43 10.10 29.40
CA GLY A 31 20.39 9.20 30.56
C GLY A 31 20.19 9.98 31.86
N LEU A 32 19.21 9.53 32.67
CA LEU A 32 19.07 10.02 34.06
C LEU A 32 19.63 8.97 35.00
N TYR A 33 20.63 9.36 35.77
CA TYR A 33 21.23 8.50 36.77
C TYR A 33 20.84 8.96 38.18
N ALA A 34 19.78 8.35 38.75
CA ALA A 34 19.25 8.70 40.07
C ALA A 34 20.29 8.69 41.20
N GLN A 35 21.36 7.90 41.05
CA GLN A 35 22.50 7.89 42.01
C GLN A 35 23.33 9.17 42.04
N ASN A 36 23.22 10.03 41.03
CA ASN A 36 23.91 11.32 40.98
C ASN A 36 23.14 12.41 41.73
N LEU A 37 21.84 12.20 41.99
CA LEU A 37 20.99 13.16 42.68
C LEU A 37 21.27 13.17 44.18
N LYS A 38 21.44 14.36 44.74
CA LYS A 38 21.77 14.58 46.17
C LYS A 38 20.68 15.41 46.84
N TRP A 39 20.30 15.01 48.07
CA TRP A 39 19.15 15.57 48.75
C TRP A 39 19.42 16.05 50.18
N LYS A 40 20.69 16.14 50.58
CA LYS A 40 21.05 16.44 51.96
C LYS A 40 21.22 17.92 52.27
N LYS A 41 21.71 18.70 51.33
CA LYS A 41 21.94 20.14 51.50
C LYS A 41 21.04 20.94 50.55
N ALA A 42 20.73 22.17 50.90
CA ALA A 42 19.86 23.03 50.12
C ALA A 42 20.33 23.27 48.67
N ASP A 43 21.61 23.51 48.50
CA ASP A 43 22.27 23.66 47.18
C ASP A 43 22.23 22.35 46.37
N GLU A 44 22.42 21.20 47.01
CA GLU A 44 22.33 19.88 46.37
C GLU A 44 20.88 19.55 45.93
N VAL A 45 19.88 19.92 46.75
CA VAL A 45 18.45 19.76 46.41
C VAL A 45 18.10 20.58 45.17
N GLN A 46 18.46 21.84 45.14
CA GLN A 46 18.20 22.72 44.02
C GLN A 46 18.89 22.23 42.73
N ALA A 47 20.14 21.78 42.82
CA ALA A 47 20.86 21.21 41.68
C ALA A 47 20.19 19.95 41.15
N SER A 48 19.76 19.06 42.06
CA SER A 48 19.07 17.83 41.68
C SER A 48 17.69 18.08 41.04
N ILE A 49 16.94 19.07 41.50
CA ILE A 49 15.66 19.48 40.87
C ILE A 49 15.91 20.03 39.47
N ASN A 50 16.94 20.86 39.29
CA ASN A 50 17.30 21.42 37.99
C ASN A 50 17.75 20.32 37.01
N GLU A 51 18.53 19.34 37.44
CA GLU A 51 18.95 18.21 36.63
C GLU A 51 17.72 17.38 36.16
N LEU A 52 16.76 17.14 37.04
CA LEU A 52 15.52 16.48 36.72
C LEU A 52 14.67 17.28 35.72
N TYR A 53 14.60 18.60 35.88
CA TYR A 53 13.91 19.49 34.96
C TYR A 53 14.53 19.44 33.57
N GLU A 54 15.84 19.62 33.48
CA GLU A 54 16.62 19.59 32.23
C GLU A 54 16.44 18.24 31.51
N TYR A 55 16.48 17.14 32.26
CA TYR A 55 16.23 15.79 31.72
C TYR A 55 14.81 15.68 31.12
N ALA A 56 13.80 16.14 31.86
CA ALA A 56 12.41 16.06 31.40
C ALA A 56 12.17 16.91 30.15
N GLU A 57 12.72 18.12 30.14
CA GLU A 57 12.66 19.04 29.00
C GLU A 57 13.40 18.47 27.76
N ALA A 58 14.60 17.97 27.97
CA ALA A 58 15.42 17.37 26.91
C ALA A 58 14.75 16.14 26.30
N SER A 59 14.12 15.30 27.14
CA SER A 59 13.37 14.12 26.67
C SER A 59 12.19 14.51 25.78
N ALA A 60 11.42 15.53 26.17
CA ALA A 60 10.31 16.02 25.36
C ALA A 60 10.81 16.66 24.05
N ASN A 61 11.85 17.50 24.11
CA ASN A 61 12.44 18.15 22.94
C ASN A 61 13.02 17.12 21.95
N ALA A 62 13.69 16.07 22.42
CA ALA A 62 14.20 14.99 21.58
C ALA A 62 13.06 14.29 20.82
N SER A 63 11.94 14.01 21.50
CA SER A 63 10.74 13.44 20.89
C SER A 63 10.15 14.39 19.84
N ILE A 64 9.96 15.67 20.16
CA ILE A 64 9.42 16.69 19.25
C ILE A 64 10.28 16.83 18.00
N GLU A 65 11.61 16.85 18.16
CA GLU A 65 12.55 16.96 17.04
C GLU A 65 12.49 15.72 16.14
N TRP A 66 12.45 14.52 16.74
CA TRP A 66 12.34 13.27 16.01
C TRP A 66 11.07 13.23 15.15
N TYR A 67 9.89 13.51 15.74
CA TYR A 67 8.63 13.58 15.01
C TYR A 67 8.65 14.66 13.92
N GLY A 68 9.29 15.81 14.19
CA GLY A 68 9.45 16.89 13.21
C GLY A 68 10.26 16.47 11.98
N LYS A 69 11.36 15.74 12.18
CA LYS A 69 12.21 15.22 11.09
C LYS A 69 11.50 14.14 10.29
N GLN A 70 10.90 13.16 10.96
CA GLN A 70 10.23 12.04 10.31
C GLN A 70 8.99 12.49 9.56
N LYS A 71 8.18 13.38 10.12
CA LYS A 71 7.02 13.98 9.44
C LYS A 71 7.39 14.54 8.07
N ASN A 72 8.49 15.29 7.97
CA ASN A 72 8.91 15.93 6.72
C ASN A 72 9.32 14.91 5.65
N ASN A 73 9.91 13.77 6.05
CA ASN A 73 10.30 12.69 5.14
C ASN A 73 9.06 11.99 4.57
N LEU A 74 8.10 11.62 5.44
CA LEU A 74 6.87 10.97 5.00
C LEU A 74 6.00 11.89 4.14
N ALA A 75 5.85 13.17 4.52
CA ALA A 75 5.10 14.14 3.74
C ALA A 75 5.65 14.29 2.32
N ARG A 76 6.97 14.41 2.17
CA ARG A 76 7.62 14.51 0.85
C ARG A 76 7.39 13.26 -0.01
N MET A 77 7.46 12.07 0.59
CA MET A 77 7.20 10.81 -0.14
C MET A 77 5.75 10.70 -0.57
N SER A 78 4.81 10.97 0.34
CA SER A 78 3.37 11.00 0.05
C SER A 78 3.04 11.98 -1.08
N GLN A 79 3.56 13.20 -1.03
CA GLN A 79 3.34 14.20 -2.07
C GLN A 79 3.86 13.74 -3.44
N ARG A 80 5.05 13.13 -3.49
CA ARG A 80 5.63 12.61 -4.74
C ARG A 80 4.77 11.49 -5.34
N LEU A 81 4.34 10.52 -4.51
CA LEU A 81 3.48 9.43 -4.96
C LEU A 81 2.14 9.93 -5.48
N ARG A 82 1.51 10.87 -4.79
CA ARG A 82 0.24 11.48 -5.22
C ARG A 82 0.39 12.28 -6.50
N SER A 83 1.44 13.11 -6.61
CA SER A 83 1.69 13.89 -7.83
C SER A 83 1.96 12.97 -9.03
N LEU A 84 2.71 11.89 -8.82
CA LEU A 84 2.96 10.88 -9.85
C LEU A 84 1.68 10.15 -10.25
N ALA A 85 0.83 9.77 -9.28
CA ALA A 85 -0.46 9.14 -9.55
C ALA A 85 -1.37 10.04 -10.39
N ILE A 86 -1.47 11.33 -10.04
CA ILE A 86 -2.26 12.31 -10.80
C ILE A 86 -1.73 12.44 -12.23
N LEU A 87 -0.41 12.57 -12.40
CA LEU A 87 0.22 12.67 -13.73
C LEU A 87 -0.09 11.42 -14.58
N LEU A 88 0.11 10.24 -14.01
CA LEU A 88 -0.15 8.97 -14.70
C LEU A 88 -1.64 8.80 -15.04
N THR A 89 -2.56 9.19 -14.16
CA THR A 89 -4.01 9.16 -14.43
C THR A 89 -4.36 10.09 -15.58
N THR A 90 -3.79 11.29 -15.60
CA THR A 90 -4.03 12.27 -16.68
C THR A 90 -3.51 11.74 -18.02
N LEU A 91 -2.27 11.21 -18.05
CA LEU A 91 -1.70 10.60 -19.25
C LEU A 91 -2.55 9.40 -19.70
N GLY A 92 -2.94 8.52 -18.77
CA GLY A 92 -3.77 7.35 -19.07
C GLY A 92 -5.13 7.70 -19.68
N GLY A 93 -5.77 8.76 -19.18
CA GLY A 93 -7.05 9.25 -19.71
C GLY A 93 -6.93 9.95 -21.06
N LEU A 94 -5.78 10.56 -21.36
CA LEU A 94 -5.55 11.26 -22.64
C LEU A 94 -5.17 10.30 -23.78
N MET A 95 -4.55 9.14 -23.50
CA MET A 95 -4.06 8.21 -24.52
C MET A 95 -5.13 7.71 -25.51
N PRO A 96 -6.36 7.32 -25.08
CA PRO A 96 -7.42 6.97 -26.02
C PRO A 96 -7.82 8.11 -26.95
N ILE A 97 -7.84 9.37 -26.44
CA ILE A 97 -8.18 10.57 -27.21
C ILE A 97 -7.12 10.81 -28.29
N VAL A 98 -5.84 10.73 -27.91
CA VAL A 98 -4.70 10.90 -28.87
C VAL A 98 -4.74 9.80 -29.93
N SER A 99 -5.06 8.57 -29.56
CA SER A 99 -5.23 7.46 -30.48
C SER A 99 -6.37 7.70 -31.49
N ALA A 100 -7.50 8.28 -31.05
CA ALA A 100 -8.63 8.62 -31.88
C ALA A 100 -8.34 9.76 -32.88
N LEU A 101 -7.37 10.65 -32.57
CA LEU A 101 -6.92 11.71 -33.46
C LEU A 101 -5.96 11.25 -34.57
N GLY A 102 -5.72 9.93 -34.69
CA GLY A 102 -4.90 9.35 -35.75
C GLY A 102 -3.39 9.58 -35.61
N VAL A 103 -2.91 9.97 -34.45
CA VAL A 103 -1.47 10.13 -34.17
C VAL A 103 -0.82 8.75 -33.96
N SER A 104 -0.77 7.96 -35.04
CA SER A 104 -0.13 6.63 -35.05
C SER A 104 1.26 6.75 -35.71
N THR A 105 2.29 6.91 -34.93
CA THR A 105 3.66 6.97 -35.45
C THR A 105 4.47 5.67 -35.27
N VAL A 106 3.93 4.66 -34.58
CA VAL A 106 4.60 3.39 -34.27
C VAL A 106 3.57 2.26 -34.27
N ASN A 107 3.98 1.02 -34.62
CA ASN A 107 3.17 -0.22 -34.57
C ASN A 107 2.67 -0.60 -33.14
N VAL A 108 2.54 0.34 -32.23
CA VAL A 108 2.03 0.18 -30.87
C VAL A 108 0.66 0.82 -30.78
N ASN A 109 -0.31 0.07 -30.29
CA ASN A 109 -1.65 0.59 -30.03
C ASN A 109 -1.60 1.57 -28.84
N ILE A 110 -1.43 2.89 -29.17
CA ILE A 110 -1.26 3.97 -28.19
C ILE A 110 -2.41 4.00 -27.19
N GLY A 111 -3.64 3.65 -27.61
CA GLY A 111 -4.80 3.57 -26.71
C GLY A 111 -4.62 2.56 -25.57
N GLN A 112 -3.93 1.44 -25.84
CA GLN A 112 -3.65 0.42 -24.81
C GLN A 112 -2.62 0.88 -23.78
N LEU A 113 -1.70 1.79 -24.13
CA LEU A 113 -0.77 2.38 -23.17
C LEU A 113 -1.51 3.18 -22.06
N GLY A 114 -2.70 3.69 -22.35
CA GLY A 114 -3.56 4.33 -21.36
C GLY A 114 -3.85 3.44 -20.17
N TYR A 115 -4.18 2.17 -20.40
CA TYR A 115 -4.43 1.21 -19.32
C TYR A 115 -3.19 0.93 -18.48
N LEU A 116 -2.00 0.90 -19.10
CA LEU A 116 -0.74 0.76 -18.37
C LEU A 116 -0.51 1.94 -17.43
N PHE A 117 -0.72 3.18 -17.89
CA PHE A 117 -0.59 4.36 -17.04
C PHE A 117 -1.61 4.37 -15.90
N LEU A 118 -2.85 3.97 -16.14
CA LEU A 118 -3.87 3.85 -15.09
C LEU A 118 -3.49 2.77 -14.06
N GLY A 119 -2.96 1.63 -14.51
CA GLY A 119 -2.44 0.59 -13.62
C GLY A 119 -1.29 1.07 -12.74
N LEU A 120 -0.33 1.82 -13.32
CA LEU A 120 0.77 2.43 -12.56
C LEU A 120 0.28 3.51 -11.58
N ALA A 121 -0.73 4.30 -11.96
CA ALA A 121 -1.36 5.26 -11.05
C ALA A 121 -1.99 4.57 -9.84
N ALA A 122 -2.75 3.50 -10.08
CA ALA A 122 -3.34 2.68 -9.01
C ALA A 122 -2.26 2.06 -8.11
N ALA A 123 -1.14 1.60 -8.68
CA ALA A 123 -0.01 1.08 -7.93
C ALA A 123 0.62 2.16 -7.03
N CYS A 124 0.77 3.41 -7.49
CA CYS A 124 1.26 4.52 -6.66
C CYS A 124 0.35 4.79 -5.46
N VAL A 125 -0.97 4.79 -5.66
CA VAL A 125 -1.95 4.99 -4.58
C VAL A 125 -1.93 3.82 -3.59
N GLY A 126 -1.89 2.58 -4.11
CA GLY A 126 -1.77 1.37 -3.29
C GLY A 126 -0.49 1.35 -2.46
N TYR A 127 0.63 1.78 -3.03
CA TYR A 127 1.91 1.89 -2.35
C TYR A 127 1.88 2.93 -1.20
N ASP A 128 1.30 4.14 -1.46
CA ASP A 128 1.12 5.16 -0.41
C ASP A 128 0.26 4.62 0.75
N ARG A 129 -0.83 3.92 0.42
CA ARG A 129 -1.74 3.35 1.42
C ARG A 129 -1.09 2.22 2.22
N PHE A 130 -0.41 1.27 1.55
CA PHE A 130 0.22 0.12 2.19
C PHE A 130 1.33 0.53 3.16
N PHE A 131 2.22 1.45 2.73
CA PHE A 131 3.31 1.95 3.57
C PHE A 131 2.88 3.06 4.53
N GLY A 132 1.65 3.56 4.43
CA GLY A 132 1.10 4.57 5.33
C GLY A 132 1.81 5.91 5.30
N TYR A 133 2.37 6.34 4.15
CA TYR A 133 3.07 7.64 4.08
C TYR A 133 2.13 8.80 4.38
N SER A 134 0.92 8.77 3.81
CA SER A 134 -0.09 9.80 4.02
C SER A 134 -0.66 9.81 5.43
N SER A 135 -1.01 8.66 5.99
CA SER A 135 -1.51 8.56 7.37
C SER A 135 -0.40 8.83 8.38
N GLY A 136 0.81 8.32 8.11
CA GLY A 136 1.97 8.47 8.97
C GLY A 136 2.39 9.93 9.21
N TRP A 137 2.49 10.77 8.15
CA TRP A 137 2.85 12.17 8.36
C TRP A 137 1.77 12.94 9.14
N MET A 138 0.47 12.59 8.94
CA MET A 138 -0.63 13.19 9.72
C MET A 138 -0.56 12.81 11.19
N ARG A 139 -0.30 11.53 11.50
CA ARG A 139 -0.10 11.08 12.88
C ARG A 139 1.09 11.79 13.53
N TYR A 140 2.22 11.87 12.81
CA TYR A 140 3.43 12.50 13.35
C TYR A 140 3.27 14.00 13.61
N ILE A 141 2.55 14.74 12.75
CA ILE A 141 2.27 16.15 13.04
C ILE A 141 1.36 16.30 14.24
N THR A 142 0.34 15.45 14.37
CA THR A 142 -0.60 15.46 15.50
C THR A 142 0.14 15.15 16.80
N THR A 143 0.96 14.09 16.83
CA THR A 143 1.76 13.73 18.02
C THR A 143 2.75 14.85 18.40
N LYS A 144 3.43 15.41 17.40
CA LYS A 144 4.33 16.56 17.62
C LYS A 144 3.59 17.73 18.27
N MET A 145 2.41 18.10 17.77
CA MET A 145 1.61 19.19 18.35
C MET A 145 1.16 18.89 19.78
N LEU A 146 0.80 17.65 20.09
CA LEU A 146 0.45 17.23 21.45
C LEU A 146 1.65 17.32 22.40
N LEU A 147 2.83 16.88 21.94
CA LEU A 147 4.08 17.00 22.71
C LEU A 147 4.45 18.46 22.95
N GLU A 148 4.38 19.33 21.93
CA GLU A 148 4.64 20.77 22.07
C GLU A 148 3.66 21.43 23.04
N LYS A 149 2.36 21.06 22.97
CA LYS A 149 1.36 21.54 23.92
C LYS A 149 1.66 21.11 25.35
N SER A 150 1.95 19.83 25.58
CA SER A 150 2.30 19.31 26.92
C SER A 150 3.56 19.98 27.48
N LEU A 151 4.56 20.24 26.62
CA LEU A 151 5.78 20.93 27.03
C LEU A 151 5.50 22.40 27.42
N ALA A 152 4.65 23.10 26.66
CA ALA A 152 4.27 24.47 26.98
C ALA A 152 3.48 24.55 28.29
N GLU A 153 2.51 23.66 28.51
CA GLU A 153 1.77 23.54 29.77
C GLU A 153 2.71 23.25 30.95
N PHE A 154 3.62 22.30 30.79
CA PHE A 154 4.60 21.97 31.82
C PHE A 154 5.48 23.15 32.18
N ARG A 155 6.00 23.90 31.19
CA ARG A 155 6.85 25.09 31.41
C ARG A 155 6.11 26.17 32.19
N LEU A 156 4.82 26.40 31.89
CA LEU A 156 4.01 27.38 32.62
C LEU A 156 3.74 26.94 34.05
N ASP A 157 3.38 25.66 34.26
CA ASP A 157 3.17 25.11 35.60
C ASP A 157 4.45 25.19 36.43
N TRP A 158 5.58 24.85 35.82
CA TRP A 158 6.87 24.95 36.48
C TRP A 158 7.23 26.39 36.87
N ALA A 159 7.00 27.32 35.94
CA ALA A 159 7.21 28.75 36.24
C ALA A 159 6.34 29.25 37.41
N MET A 160 5.06 28.80 37.48
CA MET A 160 4.20 29.14 38.60
C MET A 160 4.69 28.54 39.92
N MET A 161 5.22 27.31 39.92
CA MET A 161 5.82 26.68 41.10
C MET A 161 7.05 27.43 41.58
N VAL A 162 7.95 27.78 40.66
CA VAL A 162 9.17 28.55 40.98
C VAL A 162 8.85 29.96 41.49
N ALA A 163 7.86 30.63 40.86
CA ALA A 163 7.43 31.96 41.30
C ALA A 163 6.85 31.96 42.74
N LYS A 164 6.16 30.87 43.15
CA LYS A 164 5.66 30.71 44.53
C LYS A 164 6.77 30.44 45.53
N LEU A 165 7.89 29.86 45.08
CA LEU A 165 9.03 29.60 45.94
C LEU A 165 9.77 30.92 46.35
N GLY A 166 9.82 31.92 45.44
CA GLY A 166 10.63 33.13 45.59
C GLY A 166 12.12 32.80 45.76
N ASP A 167 12.78 33.52 46.66
CA ASP A 167 14.20 33.32 46.99
C ASP A 167 14.46 32.25 48.07
N HIS A 168 13.42 31.50 48.46
CA HIS A 168 13.51 30.50 49.50
C HIS A 168 13.92 29.12 48.97
N THR A 169 14.68 28.36 49.76
CA THR A 169 14.92 26.96 49.48
C THR A 169 13.64 26.17 49.63
N PRO A 170 13.32 25.23 48.66
CA PRO A 170 12.07 24.48 48.73
C PRO A 170 12.01 23.56 49.96
N THR A 171 10.85 23.53 50.60
CA THR A 171 10.55 22.59 51.69
C THR A 171 10.48 21.16 51.14
N PRO A 172 10.62 20.12 51.98
CA PRO A 172 10.46 18.72 51.51
C PRO A 172 9.16 18.46 50.78
N ASP A 173 8.05 19.05 51.22
CA ASP A 173 6.74 18.91 50.57
C ASP A 173 6.70 19.57 49.18
N GLN A 174 7.35 20.74 49.07
CA GLN A 174 7.46 21.42 47.77
C GLN A 174 8.37 20.65 46.82
N VAL A 175 9.48 20.07 47.28
CA VAL A 175 10.34 19.17 46.49
C VAL A 175 9.54 17.98 45.98
N GLN A 176 8.75 17.34 46.86
CA GLN A 176 7.90 16.21 46.45
C GLN A 176 6.90 16.62 45.36
N LEU A 177 6.24 17.77 45.51
CA LEU A 177 5.31 18.30 44.53
C LEU A 177 5.99 18.57 43.17
N MET A 178 7.19 19.16 43.18
CA MET A 178 7.97 19.41 41.96
C MET A 178 8.35 18.11 41.26
N ILE A 179 8.83 17.11 41.99
CA ILE A 179 9.16 15.79 41.43
C ILE A 179 7.91 15.09 40.89
N GLN A 180 6.78 15.20 41.59
CA GLN A 180 5.52 14.63 41.10
C GLN A 180 5.11 15.29 39.80
N ARG A 181 5.20 16.59 39.64
CA ARG A 181 4.87 17.29 38.38
C ARG A 181 5.80 16.89 37.24
N LEU A 182 7.10 16.70 37.49
CA LEU A 182 8.07 16.17 36.52
C LEU A 182 7.66 14.76 36.05
N LYS A 183 7.31 13.89 37.01
CA LYS A 183 6.85 12.53 36.72
C LYS A 183 5.57 12.53 35.85
N GLU A 184 4.58 13.35 36.20
CA GLU A 184 3.33 13.47 35.45
C GLU A 184 3.58 13.94 34.02
N PHE A 185 4.48 14.92 33.85
CA PHE A 185 4.86 15.42 32.54
C PHE A 185 5.53 14.32 31.68
N LEU A 186 6.50 13.59 32.25
CA LEU A 186 7.16 12.49 31.53
C LEU A 186 6.19 11.36 31.14
N ILE A 187 5.24 11.05 32.05
CA ILE A 187 4.16 10.08 31.75
C ILE A 187 3.30 10.58 30.59
N ALA A 188 2.94 11.85 30.55
CA ALA A 188 2.15 12.43 29.47
C ALA A 188 2.91 12.38 28.12
N VAL A 189 4.20 12.75 28.11
CA VAL A 189 5.08 12.67 26.94
C VAL A 189 5.12 11.24 26.39
N ASN A 190 5.43 10.27 27.26
CA ASN A 190 5.49 8.87 26.87
C ASN A 190 4.11 8.33 26.42
N GLY A 191 3.04 8.77 27.05
CA GLY A 191 1.68 8.39 26.67
C GLY A 191 1.29 8.86 25.26
N HIS A 192 1.76 10.03 24.84
CA HIS A 192 1.54 10.49 23.45
C HIS A 192 2.29 9.63 22.43
N VAL A 193 3.54 9.25 22.74
CA VAL A 193 4.36 8.36 21.89
C VAL A 193 3.75 6.96 21.82
N GLU A 194 3.33 6.42 22.96
CA GLU A 194 2.68 5.10 23.04
C GLU A 194 1.38 5.07 22.23
N LYS A 195 0.53 6.07 22.40
CA LYS A 195 -0.74 6.17 21.66
C LYS A 195 -0.51 6.22 20.14
N GLU A 196 0.49 6.96 19.67
CA GLU A 196 0.87 6.98 18.25
C GLU A 196 1.29 5.60 17.77
N THR A 197 2.13 4.92 18.55
CA THR A 197 2.61 3.57 18.22
C THR A 197 1.46 2.57 18.13
N GLN A 198 0.51 2.60 19.06
CA GLN A 198 -0.67 1.74 19.04
C GLN A 198 -1.56 2.03 17.83
N THR A 199 -1.72 3.29 17.47
CA THR A 199 -2.46 3.69 16.27
C THR A 199 -1.78 3.14 15.01
N TRP A 200 -0.45 3.24 14.91
CA TRP A 200 0.32 2.66 13.82
C TRP A 200 0.15 1.14 13.71
N ILE A 201 0.24 0.43 14.83
CA ILE A 201 0.04 -1.04 14.86
C ILE A 201 -1.36 -1.40 14.36
N SER A 202 -2.39 -0.66 14.80
CA SER A 202 -3.77 -0.89 14.38
C SER A 202 -3.96 -0.67 12.87
N GLU A 203 -3.46 0.44 12.33
CA GLU A 203 -3.52 0.73 10.88
C GLU A 203 -2.76 -0.32 10.07
N PHE A 204 -1.59 -0.74 10.52
CA PHE A 204 -0.79 -1.76 9.84
C PHE A 204 -1.54 -3.09 9.75
N LYS A 205 -2.15 -3.55 10.86
CA LYS A 205 -2.98 -4.76 10.88
C LYS A 205 -4.17 -4.66 9.93
N THR A 206 -4.84 -3.51 9.91
CA THR A 206 -5.97 -3.27 9.00
C THR A 206 -5.55 -3.32 7.54
N ASN A 207 -4.44 -2.67 7.19
CA ASN A 207 -3.91 -2.67 5.82
C ASN A 207 -3.54 -4.08 5.34
N ILE A 208 -2.94 -4.90 6.20
CA ILE A 208 -2.63 -6.30 5.90
C ILE A 208 -3.91 -7.10 5.65
N ALA A 209 -4.91 -7.00 6.54
CA ALA A 209 -6.17 -7.71 6.39
C ALA A 209 -6.93 -7.31 5.11
N GLU A 210 -6.92 -6.02 4.75
CA GLU A 210 -7.50 -5.56 3.47
C GLU A 210 -6.75 -6.11 2.26
N LEU A 211 -5.41 -6.17 2.30
CA LEU A 211 -4.61 -6.75 1.23
C LEU A 211 -4.91 -8.24 1.04
N GLU A 212 -4.94 -9.01 2.14
CA GLU A 212 -5.28 -10.44 2.12
C GLU A 212 -6.69 -10.67 1.55
N LYS A 213 -7.68 -9.85 1.99
CA LYS A 213 -9.04 -9.90 1.46
C LYS A 213 -9.08 -9.62 -0.04
N SER A 214 -8.38 -8.57 -0.48
CA SER A 214 -8.31 -8.20 -1.90
C SER A 214 -7.64 -9.30 -2.74
N ALA A 215 -6.56 -9.88 -2.25
CA ALA A 215 -5.86 -10.97 -2.92
C ALA A 215 -6.76 -12.22 -3.04
N LYS A 216 -7.49 -12.56 -1.97
CA LYS A 216 -8.44 -13.68 -1.97
C LYS A 216 -9.58 -13.45 -2.97
N THR A 217 -10.19 -12.26 -2.93
CA THR A 217 -11.27 -11.91 -3.87
C THR A 217 -10.78 -11.96 -5.32
N GLN A 218 -9.56 -11.50 -5.60
CA GLN A 218 -8.97 -11.55 -6.93
C GLN A 218 -8.69 -13.01 -7.36
N ALA A 219 -8.18 -13.84 -6.45
CA ALA A 219 -7.96 -15.25 -6.73
C ALA A 219 -9.27 -16.00 -7.03
N GLU A 220 -10.32 -15.75 -6.25
CA GLU A 220 -11.65 -16.30 -6.46
C GLU A 220 -12.25 -15.83 -7.80
N ALA A 221 -12.14 -14.52 -8.12
CA ALA A 221 -12.63 -13.96 -9.38
C ALA A 221 -11.87 -14.45 -10.61
N SER A 222 -10.63 -14.93 -10.43
CA SER A 222 -9.79 -15.45 -11.52
C SER A 222 -9.79 -16.98 -11.60
N GLN A 223 -10.58 -17.66 -10.78
CA GLN A 223 -10.62 -19.12 -10.74
C GLN A 223 -11.13 -19.68 -12.08
N PRO A 224 -10.35 -20.51 -12.79
CA PRO A 224 -10.77 -21.09 -14.05
C PRO A 224 -12.02 -21.96 -13.87
N GLY A 225 -12.96 -21.81 -14.78
CA GLY A 225 -14.14 -22.68 -14.91
C GLY A 225 -13.97 -23.72 -16.00
N ALA A 226 -15.09 -24.22 -16.50
CA ALA A 226 -15.14 -25.15 -17.60
C ALA A 226 -16.36 -24.86 -18.52
N ILE A 227 -16.36 -25.39 -19.72
CA ILE A 227 -17.52 -25.35 -20.63
C ILE A 227 -17.92 -26.76 -21.02
N GLU A 228 -19.17 -27.14 -20.71
CA GLU A 228 -19.78 -28.35 -21.19
C GLU A 228 -20.54 -28.06 -22.49
N ILE A 229 -20.10 -28.66 -23.57
CA ILE A 229 -20.67 -28.49 -24.92
C ILE A 229 -21.53 -29.70 -25.24
N THR A 230 -22.78 -29.46 -25.63
CA THR A 230 -23.70 -30.49 -26.15
C THR A 230 -24.00 -30.16 -27.60
N VAL A 231 -23.73 -31.12 -28.52
CA VAL A 231 -24.06 -31.01 -29.93
C VAL A 231 -25.19 -31.99 -30.24
N THR A 232 -26.42 -31.50 -30.46
CA THR A 232 -27.62 -32.33 -30.53
C THR A 232 -27.58 -33.31 -31.69
N ASN A 233 -27.05 -32.93 -32.87
CA ASN A 233 -26.88 -33.75 -34.05
C ASN A 233 -25.40 -34.11 -34.34
N GLY A 234 -24.55 -34.11 -33.33
CA GLY A 234 -23.11 -34.42 -33.45
C GLY A 234 -22.81 -35.84 -33.94
N MET A 235 -23.73 -36.79 -33.72
CA MET A 235 -23.62 -38.17 -34.20
C MET A 235 -23.88 -38.30 -35.72
N GLU A 236 -24.47 -37.31 -36.38
CA GLU A 236 -24.74 -37.30 -37.81
C GLU A 236 -23.51 -36.90 -38.63
N THR A 237 -22.45 -36.43 -37.98
CA THR A 237 -21.19 -36.07 -38.65
C THR A 237 -20.44 -37.32 -39.09
N GLU A 238 -19.90 -37.30 -40.32
CA GLU A 238 -19.24 -38.47 -40.94
C GLU A 238 -17.98 -38.91 -40.22
N ASP A 239 -17.17 -37.95 -39.74
CA ASP A 239 -15.89 -38.20 -39.10
C ASP A 239 -15.74 -37.45 -37.77
N GLY A 240 -16.86 -37.12 -37.11
CA GLY A 240 -16.89 -36.26 -35.93
C GLY A 240 -16.83 -34.77 -36.29
N PHE A 241 -16.78 -33.91 -35.25
CA PHE A 241 -16.73 -32.47 -35.39
C PHE A 241 -15.53 -31.89 -34.63
N THR A 242 -14.99 -30.80 -35.13
CA THR A 242 -13.91 -30.04 -34.47
C THR A 242 -14.52 -28.98 -33.59
N VAL A 243 -14.02 -28.87 -32.34
CA VAL A 243 -14.42 -27.83 -31.37
C VAL A 243 -13.32 -26.78 -31.34
N ALA A 244 -13.71 -25.53 -31.46
CA ALA A 244 -12.84 -24.37 -31.33
C ALA A 244 -13.35 -23.45 -30.22
N LEU A 245 -12.41 -22.86 -29.47
CA LEU A 245 -12.63 -21.85 -28.44
C LEU A 245 -11.91 -20.56 -28.83
N ASP A 246 -12.65 -19.46 -28.94
CA ASP A 246 -12.12 -18.14 -29.31
C ASP A 246 -11.30 -18.15 -30.63
N GLY A 247 -11.68 -19.00 -31.57
CA GLY A 247 -11.03 -19.17 -32.85
C GLY A 247 -9.83 -20.12 -32.86
N MET A 248 -9.46 -20.71 -31.74
CA MET A 248 -8.42 -21.75 -31.65
C MET A 248 -9.07 -23.14 -31.62
N GLU A 249 -8.65 -24.01 -32.56
CA GLU A 249 -9.05 -25.41 -32.55
C GLU A 249 -8.51 -26.12 -31.30
N ILE A 250 -9.42 -26.77 -30.55
CA ILE A 250 -9.08 -27.50 -29.33
C ILE A 250 -8.93 -28.99 -29.66
N ARG A 251 -9.97 -29.61 -30.29
CA ARG A 251 -10.00 -31.04 -30.51
C ARG A 251 -11.09 -31.43 -31.49
N LYS A 252 -10.83 -32.53 -32.23
CA LYS A 252 -11.84 -33.28 -32.99
C LYS A 252 -12.53 -34.29 -32.07
N VAL A 253 -13.85 -34.30 -32.05
CA VAL A 253 -14.69 -35.07 -31.13
C VAL A 253 -15.67 -35.95 -31.93
N ARG A 254 -15.87 -37.19 -31.48
CA ARG A 254 -16.98 -38.06 -31.94
C ARG A 254 -17.96 -38.22 -30.79
N GLY A 255 -19.21 -37.97 -31.04
CA GLY A 255 -20.27 -38.05 -30.03
C GLY A 255 -21.13 -36.79 -29.96
N THR A 256 -21.80 -36.59 -28.83
CA THR A 256 -22.71 -35.45 -28.61
C THR A 256 -22.28 -34.53 -27.52
N LYS A 257 -21.25 -34.88 -26.73
CA LYS A 257 -20.80 -34.08 -25.60
C LYS A 257 -19.28 -33.95 -25.55
N TYR A 258 -18.81 -32.77 -25.17
CA TYR A 258 -17.40 -32.50 -24.90
C TYR A 258 -17.27 -31.44 -23.81
N GLN A 259 -16.23 -31.56 -22.98
CA GLN A 259 -15.95 -30.58 -21.92
C GLN A 259 -14.55 -29.95 -22.11
N ILE A 260 -14.52 -28.63 -22.11
CA ILE A 260 -13.29 -27.87 -22.09
C ILE A 260 -13.05 -27.44 -20.64
N GLY A 261 -11.95 -27.91 -20.02
CA GLY A 261 -11.51 -27.47 -18.69
C GLY A 261 -10.55 -26.29 -18.75
N TYR A 262 -10.34 -25.65 -17.59
CA TYR A 262 -9.40 -24.51 -17.44
C TYR A 262 -9.71 -23.32 -18.36
N VAL A 263 -10.97 -22.93 -18.44
CA VAL A 263 -11.41 -21.75 -19.18
C VAL A 263 -11.46 -20.55 -18.21
N TYR A 264 -10.78 -19.45 -18.56
CA TYR A 264 -10.81 -18.24 -17.73
C TYR A 264 -12.22 -17.65 -17.67
N PRO A 265 -12.61 -16.98 -16.57
CA PRO A 265 -13.91 -16.32 -16.49
C PRO A 265 -14.07 -15.22 -17.55
N GLY A 266 -15.27 -15.14 -18.12
CA GLY A 266 -15.61 -14.15 -19.14
C GLY A 266 -16.39 -14.71 -20.31
N PRO A 267 -16.69 -13.87 -21.33
CA PRO A 267 -17.38 -14.30 -22.54
C PRO A 267 -16.42 -15.02 -23.49
N HIS A 268 -16.80 -16.23 -23.90
CA HIS A 268 -16.03 -17.05 -24.83
C HIS A 268 -16.93 -17.45 -26.02
N ARG A 269 -16.32 -17.51 -27.21
CA ARG A 269 -16.96 -18.00 -28.40
C ARG A 269 -16.60 -19.46 -28.64
N ILE A 270 -17.60 -20.33 -28.59
CA ILE A 270 -17.47 -21.73 -28.99
C ILE A 270 -17.92 -21.86 -30.44
N ALA A 271 -17.09 -22.52 -31.24
CA ALA A 271 -17.46 -22.89 -32.61
C ALA A 271 -17.26 -24.40 -32.81
N ILE A 272 -18.15 -24.99 -33.57
CA ILE A 272 -18.06 -26.38 -34.03
C ILE A 272 -18.06 -26.40 -35.55
N THR A 273 -17.19 -27.24 -36.15
CA THR A 273 -17.15 -27.48 -37.59
C THR A 273 -17.18 -28.99 -37.87
N GLY A 274 -17.95 -29.42 -38.84
CA GLY A 274 -18.09 -30.82 -39.19
C GLY A 274 -18.67 -31.01 -40.59
N THR A 275 -18.71 -32.26 -41.08
CA THR A 275 -19.25 -32.63 -42.40
C THR A 275 -20.45 -33.55 -42.17
N ILE A 276 -21.58 -33.19 -42.76
CA ILE A 276 -22.81 -34.02 -42.79
C ILE A 276 -23.24 -34.10 -44.22
N LYS A 277 -23.44 -35.34 -44.75
CA LYS A 277 -23.81 -35.61 -46.16
C LYS A 277 -22.91 -34.92 -47.20
N ASN A 278 -21.59 -34.97 -46.97
CA ASN A 278 -20.55 -34.32 -47.76
C ASN A 278 -20.62 -32.77 -47.79
N GLU A 279 -21.48 -32.13 -46.99
CA GLU A 279 -21.51 -30.67 -46.84
C GLU A 279 -20.75 -30.24 -45.56
N PRO A 280 -19.77 -29.31 -45.67
CA PRO A 280 -19.16 -28.73 -44.49
C PRO A 280 -20.11 -27.74 -43.82
N LEU A 281 -20.34 -27.91 -42.52
CA LEU A 281 -21.23 -27.11 -41.71
C LEU A 281 -20.51 -26.58 -40.48
N ASP A 282 -20.93 -25.40 -40.04
CA ASP A 282 -20.46 -24.77 -38.81
C ASP A 282 -21.61 -24.22 -37.98
N ALA A 283 -21.36 -24.13 -36.67
CA ALA A 283 -22.23 -23.42 -35.74
C ALA A 283 -21.39 -22.78 -34.63
N SER A 284 -21.83 -21.65 -34.07
CA SER A 284 -21.14 -21.00 -32.97
C SER A 284 -22.12 -20.37 -31.98
N GLU A 285 -21.69 -20.33 -30.71
CA GLU A 285 -22.41 -19.74 -29.58
C GLU A 285 -21.47 -18.93 -28.69
N LEU A 286 -21.99 -17.85 -28.09
CA LEU A 286 -21.26 -17.08 -27.04
C LEU A 286 -21.73 -17.57 -25.68
N VAL A 287 -20.77 -17.99 -24.86
CA VAL A 287 -21.01 -18.50 -23.52
C VAL A 287 -20.22 -17.69 -22.52
N ASN A 288 -20.84 -17.30 -21.42
CA ASN A 288 -20.15 -16.60 -20.32
C ASN A 288 -19.79 -17.62 -19.24
N VAL A 289 -18.48 -17.72 -18.91
CA VAL A 289 -17.98 -18.60 -17.87
C VAL A 289 -17.83 -17.80 -16.58
N ALA A 290 -18.55 -18.20 -15.53
CA ALA A 290 -18.37 -17.65 -14.20
C ALA A 290 -17.16 -18.29 -13.49
N PRO A 291 -16.51 -17.58 -12.54
CA PRO A 291 -15.34 -18.11 -11.82
C PRO A 291 -15.63 -19.46 -11.15
N GLY A 292 -14.83 -20.48 -11.46
CA GLY A 292 -14.96 -21.81 -10.89
C GLY A 292 -16.18 -22.62 -11.32
N GLU A 293 -17.03 -22.12 -12.22
CA GLU A 293 -18.27 -22.77 -12.63
C GLU A 293 -18.14 -23.47 -13.98
N ILE A 294 -19.08 -24.37 -14.23
CA ILE A 294 -19.25 -25.06 -15.53
C ILE A 294 -20.36 -24.37 -16.31
N ALA A 295 -19.99 -23.64 -17.34
CA ALA A 295 -20.96 -23.07 -18.29
C ALA A 295 -21.41 -24.13 -19.28
N LYS A 296 -22.66 -24.05 -19.75
CA LYS A 296 -23.24 -25.01 -20.70
C LYS A 296 -23.53 -24.34 -22.03
N ALA A 297 -23.10 -24.97 -23.13
CA ALA A 297 -23.42 -24.60 -24.49
C ALA A 297 -24.19 -25.72 -25.19
N THR A 298 -25.24 -25.38 -25.96
CA THR A 298 -25.97 -26.36 -26.73
C THR A 298 -26.02 -25.91 -28.18
N LEU A 299 -25.29 -26.59 -29.03
CA LEU A 299 -25.14 -26.30 -30.46
C LEU A 299 -25.81 -27.38 -31.32
N ALA A 300 -26.22 -27.00 -32.53
CA ALA A 300 -26.65 -27.92 -33.57
C ALA A 300 -26.11 -27.46 -34.92
N PHE A 301 -25.72 -28.38 -35.78
CA PHE A 301 -25.44 -28.06 -37.17
C PHE A 301 -26.72 -27.69 -37.90
N PRO A 302 -26.71 -26.63 -38.73
CA PRO A 302 -27.90 -26.27 -39.52
C PRO A 302 -28.16 -27.34 -40.55
N VAL A 303 -29.24 -28.11 -40.37
CA VAL A 303 -29.70 -29.10 -41.38
C VAL A 303 -30.58 -28.37 -42.39
N LYS A 304 -30.18 -28.32 -43.67
CA LYS A 304 -31.07 -27.88 -44.74
C LYS A 304 -32.17 -28.90 -44.86
N GLU A 305 -33.42 -28.54 -44.51
CA GLU A 305 -34.59 -29.31 -44.92
C GLU A 305 -34.58 -29.42 -46.44
N ALA A 306 -34.61 -30.65 -46.94
CA ALA A 306 -34.80 -30.87 -48.37
C ALA A 306 -36.13 -30.24 -48.76
N GLN A 307 -36.11 -29.18 -49.58
CA GLN A 307 -37.35 -28.66 -50.18
C GLN A 307 -38.00 -29.76 -50.99
N PRO A 308 -39.32 -29.97 -50.86
CA PRO A 308 -40.07 -30.99 -51.53
C PRO A 308 -40.13 -30.77 -53.04
#